data_5871a821076dc482d3f59049de286c50
#
_entry.id   5871a821076dc482d3f59049de286c50
#
_cell.length_a   1.000
_cell.length_b   1.000
_cell.length_c   1.000
_cell.angle_alpha   90.00
_cell.angle_beta   90.00
_cell.angle_gamma   90.00
#
_symmetry.space_group_name_H-M   'P 1'
#
loop_
_entity.id
_entity.type
_entity.pdbx_description
1 polymer ?
#
loop_
_entity_poly.entity_id
_entity_poly.type
_entity_poly.pdbx_seq_one_letter_code
_entity_poly.pdbx_strand_id
1 'polypeptide(L)'
;MRDKYISKVIEPLIKKEAIMSKEVKIPVIDRYACGPMIDFYNLEDSEKLSYTEQIELTEEIIKTLIENGYKTHISCGAGTQFANASGNMIISWN
;
A
#
# COMPACT_ATOMS: atom_id res chain seq x y z
N MET A 1 2.47 9.58 -9.78
CA MET A 1 3.06 8.62 -8.83
C MET A 1 2.24 7.36 -8.65
N ARG A 2 0.93 7.47 -8.63
CA ARG A 2 0.04 6.30 -8.53
C ARG A 2 0.35 5.23 -9.58
N ASP A 3 0.37 5.62 -10.85
CA ASP A 3 0.59 4.68 -11.95
C ASP A 3 2.00 4.10 -11.93
N LYS A 4 2.97 4.91 -11.55
CA LYS A 4 4.37 4.48 -11.42
C LYS A 4 4.50 3.42 -10.31
N TYR A 5 3.87 3.64 -9.17
CA TYR A 5 3.91 2.68 -8.06
C TYR A 5 3.21 1.38 -8.44
N ILE A 6 2.03 1.47 -9.04
CA ILE A 6 1.29 0.28 -9.47
C ILE A 6 2.10 -0.52 -10.48
N SER A 7 2.66 0.12 -11.51
CA SER A 7 3.39 -0.58 -12.56
C SER A 7 4.74 -1.14 -12.13
N LYS A 8 5.43 -0.47 -11.20
CA LYS A 8 6.79 -0.88 -10.79
C LYS A 8 6.81 -1.79 -9.57
N VAL A 9 5.82 -1.72 -8.70
CA VAL A 9 5.81 -2.48 -7.46
C VAL A 9 4.66 -3.49 -7.42
N ILE A 10 3.42 -3.04 -7.63
CA ILE A 10 2.24 -3.88 -7.45
C ILE A 10 2.08 -4.90 -8.57
N GLU A 11 2.10 -4.48 -9.83
CA GLU A 11 1.92 -5.40 -10.96
C GLU A 11 2.99 -6.49 -11.03
N PRO A 12 4.29 -6.19 -10.83
CA PRO A 12 5.29 -7.25 -10.78
C PRO A 12 5.06 -8.27 -9.67
N LEU A 13 4.60 -7.82 -8.49
CA LEU A 13 4.26 -8.72 -7.39
C LEU A 13 3.08 -9.62 -7.75
N ILE A 14 2.04 -9.03 -8.35
CA ILE A 14 0.86 -9.81 -8.78
C ILE A 14 1.26 -10.87 -9.79
N LYS A 15 2.07 -10.52 -10.77
CA LYS A 15 2.55 -11.48 -11.78
C LYS A 15 3.37 -12.59 -11.17
N LYS A 16 4.23 -12.28 -10.22
CA LYS A 16 5.07 -13.26 -9.53
C LYS A 16 4.24 -14.21 -8.67
N GLU A 17 3.29 -13.67 -7.91
CA GLU A 17 2.49 -14.46 -6.97
C GLU A 17 1.29 -15.17 -7.61
N ALA A 18 0.85 -14.74 -8.78
CA ALA A 18 -0.33 -15.30 -9.46
C ALA A 18 -0.21 -16.81 -9.73
N ILE A 19 1.00 -17.33 -9.82
CA ILE A 19 1.25 -18.76 -10.02
C ILE A 19 0.99 -19.58 -8.75
N MET A 20 1.29 -18.98 -7.59
CA MET A 20 1.26 -19.67 -6.29
C MET A 20 0.09 -19.29 -5.43
N SER A 21 -0.47 -18.10 -5.64
CA SER A 21 -1.44 -17.50 -4.74
C SER A 21 -2.38 -16.58 -5.52
N LYS A 22 -3.49 -16.19 -4.88
CA LYS A 22 -4.41 -15.21 -5.43
C LYS A 22 -4.39 -13.91 -4.63
N GLU A 23 -3.32 -13.68 -3.90
CA GLU A 23 -3.13 -12.45 -3.13
C GLU A 23 -1.66 -12.06 -3.05
N VAL A 24 -1.43 -10.77 -2.83
CA VAL A 24 -0.10 -10.23 -2.51
C VAL A 24 -0.23 -9.30 -1.31
N LYS A 25 0.88 -9.11 -0.61
CA LYS A 25 0.95 -8.23 0.56
C LYS A 25 1.89 -7.06 0.29
N ILE A 26 1.41 -5.86 0.57
CA ILE A 26 2.18 -4.63 0.43
C ILE A 26 2.39 -4.05 1.82
N PRO A 27 3.63 -3.73 2.23
CA PRO A 27 3.87 -3.14 3.55
C PRO A 27 3.12 -1.83 3.74
N VAL A 28 2.44 -1.69 4.87
CA VAL A 28 1.82 -0.44 5.29
C VAL A 28 2.29 -0.08 6.68
N ILE A 29 2.18 1.19 7.01
CA ILE A 29 2.55 1.70 8.32
C ILE A 29 1.45 2.62 8.81
N ASP A 30 1.06 2.50 10.08
CA ASP A 30 0.12 3.41 10.72
C ASP A 30 0.91 4.36 11.61
N ARG A 31 0.93 5.63 11.23
CA ARG A 31 1.56 6.68 12.01
C ARG A 31 0.52 7.36 12.85
N TYR A 32 0.84 7.57 14.12
CA TYR A 32 -0.09 8.20 15.07
C TYR A 32 -0.72 9.47 14.49
N ALA A 33 -2.04 9.57 14.59
CA ALA A 33 -2.87 10.68 14.09
C ALA A 33 -2.89 10.86 12.56
N CYS A 34 -2.13 10.06 11.81
CA CYS A 34 -2.10 10.15 10.35
C CYS A 34 -2.91 9.04 9.67
N GLY A 35 -3.07 7.88 10.32
CA GLY A 35 -3.74 6.73 9.76
C GLY A 35 -2.81 5.85 8.92
N PRO A 36 -3.31 4.71 8.44
CA PRO A 36 -2.50 3.78 7.68
C PRO A 36 -2.17 4.32 6.29
N MET A 37 -0.93 4.12 5.87
CA MET A 37 -0.44 4.48 4.55
C MET A 37 0.53 3.42 4.06
N ILE A 38 0.64 3.27 2.73
CA ILE A 38 1.62 2.37 2.15
C ILE A 38 3.03 2.86 2.54
N ASP A 39 3.90 1.92 2.85
CA ASP A 39 5.31 2.23 3.10
C ASP A 39 6.02 2.35 1.74
N PHE A 40 6.26 3.58 1.31
CA PHE A 40 6.82 3.87 -0.02
C PHE A 40 8.35 3.78 -0.07
N TYR A 41 8.95 2.94 0.74
CA TYR A 41 10.40 2.85 0.81
C TYR A 41 11.09 2.41 -0.50
N ASN A 42 10.34 1.80 -1.41
CA ASN A 42 10.85 1.37 -2.72
C ASN A 42 10.85 2.46 -3.78
N LEU A 43 10.34 3.66 -3.47
CA LEU A 43 10.30 4.78 -4.41
C LEU A 43 11.29 5.84 -3.97
N GLU A 44 12.14 6.27 -4.90
CA GLU A 44 13.12 7.32 -4.64
C GLU A 44 12.48 8.64 -4.19
N ASP A 45 11.29 8.93 -4.69
CA ASP A 45 10.56 10.16 -4.38
C ASP A 45 9.73 10.08 -3.10
N SER A 46 9.66 8.91 -2.46
CA SER A 46 8.81 8.73 -1.28
C SER A 46 9.20 9.61 -0.11
N GLU A 47 10.49 9.88 0.04
CA GLU A 47 11.00 10.74 1.12
C GLU A 47 10.60 12.20 0.95
N LYS A 48 10.20 12.60 -0.25
CA LYS A 48 9.80 13.97 -0.56
C LYS A 48 8.33 14.24 -0.30
N LEU A 49 7.54 13.20 -0.02
CA LEU A 49 6.11 13.33 0.21
C LEU A 49 5.84 13.58 1.70
N SER A 50 4.93 14.51 1.98
CA SER A 50 4.41 14.67 3.33
C SER A 50 3.54 13.47 3.70
N TYR A 51 3.21 13.32 4.98
CA TYR A 51 2.31 12.25 5.41
C TYR A 51 0.92 12.38 4.78
N THR A 52 0.41 13.59 4.67
CA THR A 52 -0.87 13.83 4.01
C THR A 52 -0.84 13.38 2.56
N GLU A 53 0.23 13.70 1.83
CA GLU A 53 0.40 13.28 0.44
C GLU A 53 0.55 11.78 0.31
N GLN A 54 1.24 11.13 1.25
CA GLN A 54 1.37 9.67 1.26
C GLN A 54 0.02 8.99 1.50
N ILE A 55 -0.81 9.53 2.39
CA ILE A 55 -2.16 9.01 2.64
C ILE A 55 -3.02 9.17 1.40
N GLU A 56 -3.01 10.34 0.77
CA GLU A 56 -3.75 10.60 -0.46
C GLU A 56 -3.33 9.66 -1.58
N LEU A 57 -2.04 9.44 -1.74
CA LEU A 57 -1.51 8.51 -2.74
C LEU A 57 -1.95 7.08 -2.45
N THR A 58 -1.93 6.67 -1.19
CA THR A 58 -2.42 5.35 -0.77
C THR A 58 -3.89 5.16 -1.15
N GLU A 59 -4.73 6.16 -0.87
CA GLU A 59 -6.15 6.13 -1.22
C GLU A 59 -6.37 6.04 -2.72
N GLU A 60 -5.60 6.79 -3.51
CA GLU A 60 -5.67 6.74 -4.98
C GLU A 60 -5.27 5.37 -5.52
N ILE A 61 -4.25 4.75 -4.95
CA ILE A 61 -3.81 3.42 -5.34
C ILE A 61 -4.90 2.40 -5.03
N ILE A 62 -5.47 2.43 -3.84
CA ILE A 62 -6.55 1.54 -3.43
C ILE A 62 -7.75 1.68 -4.37
N LYS A 63 -8.16 2.90 -4.63
CA LYS A 63 -9.27 3.19 -5.54
C LYS A 63 -9.03 2.61 -6.93
N THR A 64 -7.83 2.80 -7.47
CA THR A 64 -7.48 2.30 -8.79
C THR A 64 -7.49 0.77 -8.83
N LEU A 65 -6.99 0.11 -7.79
CA LEU A 65 -7.02 -1.35 -7.70
C LEU A 65 -8.46 -1.87 -7.66
N ILE A 66 -9.33 -1.25 -6.88
CA ILE A 66 -10.74 -1.63 -6.81
C ILE A 66 -11.42 -1.45 -8.17
N GLU A 67 -11.16 -0.35 -8.86
CA GLU A 67 -11.68 -0.09 -10.19
C GLU A 67 -11.24 -1.15 -11.22
N ASN A 68 -10.07 -1.75 -11.00
CA ASN A 68 -9.54 -2.81 -11.86
C ASN A 68 -9.95 -4.22 -11.41
N GLY A 69 -10.86 -4.34 -10.47
CA GLY A 69 -11.43 -5.62 -10.05
C GLY A 69 -10.70 -6.33 -8.92
N TYR A 70 -9.70 -5.70 -8.32
CA TYR A 70 -9.01 -6.25 -7.16
C TYR A 70 -9.77 -5.95 -5.87
N LYS A 71 -9.54 -6.77 -4.85
CA LYS A 71 -10.00 -6.52 -3.49
C LYS A 71 -8.81 -6.08 -2.65
N THR A 72 -9.03 -5.14 -1.75
CA THR A 72 -7.97 -4.66 -0.86
C THR A 72 -8.42 -4.74 0.59
N HIS A 73 -7.51 -5.09 1.47
CA HIS A 73 -7.75 -5.15 2.91
C HIS A 73 -6.48 -4.74 3.64
N ILE A 74 -6.61 -3.83 4.59
CA ILE A 74 -5.48 -3.40 5.42
C ILE A 74 -5.54 -4.15 6.75
N SER A 75 -4.47 -4.89 7.05
CA SER A 75 -4.25 -5.56 8.31
C SER A 75 -3.06 -4.92 9.00
N CYS A 76 -3.33 -4.01 9.92
CA CYS A 76 -2.33 -3.19 10.58
C CYS A 76 -2.77 -2.87 12.01
N GLY A 77 -1.83 -2.83 12.94
CA GLY A 77 -2.10 -2.35 14.29
C GLY A 77 -2.34 -0.84 14.29
N ALA A 78 -2.69 -0.29 15.44
CA ALA A 78 -2.84 1.16 15.61
C ALA A 78 -1.53 1.78 16.09
N GLY A 79 -1.07 2.82 15.40
CA GLY A 79 0.07 3.60 15.84
C GLY A 79 -0.23 4.38 17.11
N THR A 80 0.80 4.70 17.87
CA THR A 80 0.70 5.50 19.08
C THR A 80 1.63 6.70 18.98
N GLN A 81 1.49 7.64 19.92
CA GLN A 81 2.41 8.79 19.99
C GLN A 81 3.88 8.40 20.23
N PHE A 82 4.12 7.18 20.66
CA PHE A 82 5.47 6.66 20.97
C PHE A 82 6.01 5.72 19.90
N ALA A 83 5.14 5.11 19.08
CA ALA A 83 5.57 4.14 18.08
C ALA A 83 4.57 4.03 16.93
N ASN A 84 5.09 3.86 15.72
CA ASN A 84 4.28 3.51 14.57
C ASN A 84 3.95 2.01 14.62
N ALA A 85 2.79 1.63 14.11
CA ALA A 85 2.44 0.24 13.90
C ALA A 85 2.66 -0.13 12.44
N SER A 86 3.09 -1.36 12.19
CA SER A 86 3.30 -1.87 10.84
C SER A 86 2.36 -3.04 10.55
N GLY A 87 2.10 -3.27 9.28
CA GLY A 87 1.23 -4.33 8.82
C GLY A 87 1.31 -4.48 7.32
N ASN A 88 0.23 -4.98 6.72
CA ASN A 88 0.17 -5.21 5.29
C ASN A 88 -1.17 -4.79 4.71
N MET A 89 -1.14 -4.33 3.47
CA MET A 89 -2.32 -4.24 2.63
C MET A 89 -2.36 -5.50 1.79
N ILE A 90 -3.43 -6.26 1.91
CA ILE A 90 -3.62 -7.48 1.15
C ILE A 90 -4.42 -7.15 -0.09
N ILE A 91 -3.83 -7.39 -1.27
CA ILE A 91 -4.49 -7.20 -2.56
C ILE A 91 -4.80 -8.60 -3.07
N SER A 92 -6.08 -8.88 -3.32
CA SER A 92 -6.51 -10.20 -3.77
C SER A 92 -7.33 -10.11 -5.05
N TRP A 93 -7.41 -11.23 -5.75
CA TRP A 93 -8.19 -11.39 -6.98
C TRP A 93 -8.72 -12.82 -7.07
N ASN A 94 -9.68 -13.02 -7.93
CA ASN A 94 -10.26 -14.35 -8.13
C ASN A 94 -9.61 -15.10 -9.28
#